data_b5010f2d9355eed5315d944c1a4f7495
#
_entry.id   b5010f2d9355eed5315d944c1a4f7495
#
_cell.length_a   1.000
_cell.length_b   1.000
_cell.length_c   1.000
_cell.angle_alpha   90.00
_cell.angle_beta   90.00
_cell.angle_gamma   90.00
#
_symmetry.space_group_name_H-M   'P 1'
#
loop_
_entity.id
_entity.type
_entity.pdbx_description
1 polymer ?
#
loop_
_entity_poly.entity_id
_entity_poly.type
_entity_poly.pdbx_seq_one_letter_code
_entity_poly.pdbx_strand_id
1 'polypeptide(L)'
;MAQHRSRVVVIGAGIGGLSAAISLAARGAHVTVVEKLNRPGGKMGEICAAGFRWDTGPSVITMRHVYERLFRSVGRDLNDYLELAPLHPVTRYFWPDGTAIDAWMDEAAMYEAIRGTFGPEDADGYRRFMRYARRLXEIVGGPFLYRHKPGWRDLLSLPLADVLKIDALRTMHQAISSYFKSPHLVQLFDRFATYNGSSPYRAPATLNVIAYVEMAQGAWYPKGGIFEFARAWERLANELGVEIRYGEPAQEICVQSGAACGVRLASGAVLSADAVVCNVDYTWAQHTLLPARGHRRAGALEPSCSGFVMLLGVRGEFPRLAHHNIFFTADYPREFEDIFERRIAPSDPTLYLCITSKTDPDHAPKGCENWFILVNAPALSEAFDWSSQAERYAQHVRTLLAARLACAGITFSPSEAVLLEHRLTPMDLQATYGGHRGAIYGFSSNTRATAFMRPGNRDGRIRRLYYASGSVHPGGGVPLVTLSGMAAAAQAARDLGL
;
A
#
# COMPACT_ATOMS: atom_id res chain seq x y z
N MET A 1 -4.79 23.66 -39.28
CA MET A 1 -5.05 24.09 -37.88
C MET A 1 -4.32 23.16 -36.96
N ALA A 2 -3.38 23.68 -36.12
CA ALA A 2 -2.73 22.85 -35.10
C ALA A 2 -3.81 22.42 -34.13
N GLN A 3 -4.01 21.12 -34.00
CA GLN A 3 -4.98 20.55 -33.05
C GLN A 3 -4.54 20.96 -31.64
N HIS A 4 -5.38 21.70 -30.94
CA HIS A 4 -5.09 22.16 -29.58
C HIS A 4 -5.00 20.92 -28.66
N ARG A 5 -3.80 20.55 -28.25
CA ARG A 5 -3.60 19.45 -27.32
C ARG A 5 -4.08 19.87 -25.94
N SER A 6 -4.99 19.10 -25.35
CA SER A 6 -5.46 19.33 -23.98
C SER A 6 -4.30 19.28 -23.00
N ARG A 7 -4.16 20.29 -22.17
CA ARG A 7 -3.11 20.41 -21.14
C ARG A 7 -3.61 19.84 -19.84
N VAL A 8 -2.89 18.88 -19.27
CA VAL A 8 -3.23 18.28 -17.98
C VAL A 8 -2.06 18.45 -17.01
N VAL A 9 -2.35 18.97 -15.83
CA VAL A 9 -1.35 19.02 -14.74
C VAL A 9 -1.67 17.90 -13.76
N VAL A 10 -0.65 17.09 -13.43
CA VAL A 10 -0.74 16.02 -12.43
C VAL A 10 0.06 16.47 -11.19
N ILE A 11 -0.57 16.50 -10.04
CA ILE A 11 0.07 16.86 -8.77
C ILE A 11 0.55 15.57 -8.08
N GLY A 12 1.87 15.39 -8.04
CA GLY A 12 2.52 14.24 -7.39
C GLY A 12 2.99 13.17 -8.39
N ALA A 13 4.28 12.84 -8.32
CA ALA A 13 4.89 11.79 -9.13
C ALA A 13 4.92 10.43 -8.42
N GLY A 14 3.92 10.14 -7.57
CA GLY A 14 3.70 8.80 -7.02
C GLY A 14 3.19 7.86 -8.11
N ILE A 15 3.13 6.56 -7.84
CA ILE A 15 2.74 5.56 -8.85
C ILE A 15 1.35 5.85 -9.45
N GLY A 16 0.39 6.30 -8.63
CA GLY A 16 -0.93 6.67 -9.16
C GLY A 16 -0.88 7.86 -10.11
N GLY A 17 -0.10 8.90 -9.76
CA GLY A 17 0.07 10.09 -10.59
C GLY A 17 0.78 9.78 -11.90
N LEU A 18 1.87 9.01 -11.83
CA LEU A 18 2.60 8.59 -13.03
C LEU A 18 1.73 7.68 -13.92
N SER A 19 0.94 6.78 -13.32
CA SER A 19 0.01 5.93 -14.08
C SER A 19 -1.05 6.76 -14.83
N ALA A 20 -1.55 7.82 -14.17
CA ALA A 20 -2.49 8.76 -14.81
C ALA A 20 -1.80 9.53 -15.93
N ALA A 21 -0.59 10.03 -15.68
CA ALA A 21 0.18 10.80 -16.67
C ALA A 21 0.47 9.98 -17.92
N ILE A 22 0.96 8.73 -17.74
CA ILE A 22 1.22 7.77 -18.81
C ILE A 22 -0.05 7.55 -19.63
N SER A 23 -1.17 7.28 -18.95
CA SER A 23 -2.45 6.97 -19.61
C SER A 23 -3.00 8.16 -20.41
N LEU A 24 -2.81 9.38 -19.90
CA LEU A 24 -3.27 10.62 -20.56
C LEU A 24 -2.37 10.99 -21.74
N ALA A 25 -1.05 10.90 -21.56
CA ALA A 25 -0.09 11.22 -22.63
C ALA A 25 -0.29 10.26 -23.82
N ALA A 26 -0.53 8.99 -23.57
CA ALA A 26 -0.81 8.00 -24.62
C ALA A 26 -2.09 8.31 -25.42
N ARG A 27 -3.01 9.10 -24.84
CA ARG A 27 -4.23 9.57 -25.50
C ARG A 27 -4.07 10.92 -26.18
N GLY A 28 -2.86 11.48 -26.17
CA GLY A 28 -2.54 12.72 -26.87
C GLY A 28 -2.59 13.99 -26.02
N ALA A 29 -2.81 13.88 -24.72
CA ALA A 29 -2.74 15.04 -23.83
C ALA A 29 -1.29 15.54 -23.69
N HIS A 30 -1.12 16.84 -23.49
CA HIS A 30 0.13 17.44 -23.04
C HIS A 30 0.13 17.41 -21.51
N VAL A 31 0.97 16.56 -20.93
CA VAL A 31 0.94 16.31 -19.48
C VAL A 31 2.18 16.88 -18.80
N THR A 32 1.98 17.66 -17.74
CA THR A 32 3.04 18.13 -16.84
C THR A 32 2.76 17.55 -15.44
N VAL A 33 3.73 16.84 -14.89
CA VAL A 33 3.67 16.35 -13.50
C VAL A 33 4.51 17.30 -12.63
N VAL A 34 3.95 17.75 -11.50
CA VAL A 34 4.71 18.54 -10.50
C VAL A 34 4.87 17.71 -9.23
N GLU A 35 6.11 17.64 -8.72
CA GLU A 35 6.45 16.80 -7.57
C GLU A 35 7.27 17.62 -6.56
N LYS A 36 6.90 17.57 -5.29
CA LYS A 36 7.61 18.29 -4.23
C LYS A 36 8.97 17.70 -3.89
N LEU A 37 9.13 16.38 -4.05
CA LEU A 37 10.40 15.69 -3.81
C LEU A 37 11.30 15.81 -5.05
N ASN A 38 12.58 15.47 -4.88
CA ASN A 38 13.55 15.46 -5.99
C ASN A 38 13.63 14.08 -6.68
N ARG A 39 12.56 13.27 -6.55
CA ARG A 39 12.53 11.92 -7.09
C ARG A 39 11.08 11.46 -7.36
N PRO A 40 10.90 10.47 -8.25
CA PRO A 40 9.57 9.87 -8.45
C PRO A 40 9.22 8.88 -7.34
N GLY A 41 8.03 8.31 -7.41
CA GLY A 41 7.61 7.16 -6.63
C GLY A 41 6.80 7.47 -5.37
N GLY A 42 6.84 8.72 -4.90
CA GLY A 42 6.13 9.09 -3.68
C GLY A 42 6.63 8.25 -2.49
N LYS A 43 5.75 7.44 -1.90
CA LYS A 43 6.08 6.55 -0.77
C LYS A 43 7.07 5.45 -1.16
N MET A 44 7.19 5.15 -2.45
CA MET A 44 8.11 4.14 -2.98
C MET A 44 9.48 4.78 -3.18
N GLY A 45 10.35 4.63 -2.19
CA GLY A 45 11.68 5.24 -2.20
C GLY A 45 12.74 4.28 -1.68
N GLU A 46 13.96 4.80 -1.52
CA GLU A 46 15.09 4.04 -0.99
C GLU A 46 15.98 4.94 -0.12
N ILE A 47 16.69 4.32 0.80
CA ILE A 47 17.77 4.95 1.56
C ILE A 47 19.03 4.10 1.37
N CYS A 48 20.14 4.75 1.06
CA CYS A 48 21.45 4.10 0.93
C CYS A 48 22.43 4.75 1.92
N ALA A 49 23.12 3.92 2.69
CA ALA A 49 24.10 4.40 3.65
C ALA A 49 25.10 3.29 3.99
N ALA A 50 26.40 3.63 3.97
CA ALA A 50 27.50 2.72 4.38
C ALA A 50 27.45 1.35 3.69
N GLY A 51 27.06 1.31 2.41
CA GLY A 51 27.00 0.07 1.62
C GLY A 51 25.68 -0.71 1.78
N PHE A 52 24.80 -0.26 2.66
CA PHE A 52 23.45 -0.81 2.79
C PHE A 52 22.47 -0.03 1.92
N ARG A 53 21.42 -0.72 1.48
CA ARG A 53 20.32 -0.13 0.73
C ARG A 53 18.99 -0.73 1.23
N TRP A 54 18.05 0.13 1.56
CA TRP A 54 16.71 -0.28 2.03
C TRP A 54 15.62 0.37 1.19
N ASP A 55 14.54 -0.37 0.96
CA ASP A 55 13.27 0.21 0.53
C ASP A 55 12.65 0.98 1.70
N THR A 56 11.96 2.10 1.41
CA THR A 56 11.38 2.94 2.48
C THR A 56 9.85 2.96 2.49
N GLY A 57 9.20 2.17 1.65
CA GLY A 57 7.74 2.15 1.53
C GLY A 57 7.21 0.75 1.30
N PRO A 58 6.50 0.52 0.18
CA PRO A 58 6.03 -0.84 -0.13
C PRO A 58 7.19 -1.80 -0.20
N SER A 59 6.96 -3.03 0.18
CA SER A 59 8.01 -4.05 0.25
C SER A 59 7.70 -5.27 -0.62
N VAL A 60 6.48 -5.37 -1.13
CA VAL A 60 6.05 -6.52 -1.93
C VAL A 60 5.22 -6.06 -3.12
N ILE A 61 5.45 -6.69 -4.28
CA ILE A 61 4.67 -6.45 -5.50
C ILE A 61 3.73 -7.63 -5.70
N THR A 62 2.43 -7.34 -5.75
CA THR A 62 1.38 -8.32 -6.04
C THR A 62 0.62 -7.87 -7.29
N MET A 63 -0.30 -8.69 -7.79
CA MET A 63 -1.18 -8.37 -8.93
C MET A 63 -0.38 -7.89 -10.16
N ARG A 64 0.68 -8.61 -10.51
CA ARG A 64 1.58 -8.27 -11.62
C ARG A 64 0.82 -7.90 -12.90
N HIS A 65 -0.30 -8.59 -13.16
CA HIS A 65 -1.13 -8.35 -14.35
C HIS A 65 -1.66 -6.90 -14.46
N VAL A 66 -1.80 -6.18 -13.34
CA VAL A 66 -2.25 -4.78 -13.34
C VAL A 66 -1.20 -3.89 -14.02
N TYR A 67 0.05 -4.13 -13.70
CA TYR A 67 1.17 -3.34 -14.26
C TYR A 67 1.37 -3.68 -15.73
N GLU A 68 1.32 -4.98 -16.07
CA GLU A 68 1.38 -5.43 -17.46
C GLU A 68 0.26 -4.78 -18.29
N ARG A 69 -0.94 -4.68 -17.70
CA ARG A 69 -2.08 -4.02 -18.37
C ARG A 69 -1.78 -2.55 -18.68
N LEU A 70 -1.19 -1.81 -17.73
CA LEU A 70 -0.83 -0.41 -17.96
C LEU A 70 0.18 -0.30 -19.11
N PHE A 71 1.26 -1.10 -19.07
CA PHE A 71 2.31 -1.07 -20.09
C PHE A 71 1.75 -1.47 -21.46
N ARG A 72 1.00 -2.56 -21.55
CA ARG A 72 0.37 -3.00 -22.80
C ARG A 72 -0.60 -1.95 -23.37
N SER A 73 -1.29 -1.20 -22.52
CA SER A 73 -2.26 -0.19 -22.97
C SER A 73 -1.58 0.95 -23.75
N VAL A 74 -0.27 1.08 -23.60
CA VAL A 74 0.53 2.09 -24.31
C VAL A 74 1.56 1.46 -25.26
N GLY A 75 1.37 0.20 -25.60
CA GLY A 75 2.21 -0.52 -26.58
C GLY A 75 3.60 -0.88 -26.07
N ARG A 76 3.73 -1.15 -24.78
CA ARG A 76 5.01 -1.51 -24.16
C ARG A 76 4.89 -2.82 -23.38
N ASP A 77 6.02 -3.48 -23.11
CA ASP A 77 6.09 -4.67 -22.26
C ASP A 77 6.77 -4.29 -20.92
N LEU A 78 6.15 -4.67 -19.83
CA LEU A 78 6.69 -4.42 -18.47
C LEU A 78 8.10 -5.02 -18.32
N ASN A 79 8.34 -6.18 -18.94
CA ASN A 79 9.62 -6.89 -18.82
C ASN A 79 10.79 -6.14 -19.48
N ASP A 80 10.53 -5.16 -20.35
CA ASP A 80 11.57 -4.29 -20.93
C ASP A 80 12.03 -3.21 -19.93
N TYR A 81 11.30 -3.05 -18.82
CA TYR A 81 11.53 -2.00 -17.83
C TYR A 81 11.91 -2.55 -16.46
N LEU A 82 11.43 -3.74 -16.10
CA LEU A 82 11.62 -4.33 -14.78
C LEU A 82 11.86 -5.83 -14.87
N GLU A 83 12.84 -6.30 -14.10
CA GLU A 83 13.03 -7.73 -13.86
C GLU A 83 12.38 -8.05 -12.49
N LEU A 84 11.28 -8.83 -12.52
CA LEU A 84 10.54 -9.20 -11.32
C LEU A 84 10.83 -10.64 -10.93
N ALA A 85 11.48 -10.84 -9.79
CA ALA A 85 11.78 -12.16 -9.24
C ALA A 85 10.62 -12.64 -8.36
N PRO A 86 10.13 -13.87 -8.57
CA PRO A 86 9.15 -14.44 -7.64
C PRO A 86 9.82 -14.79 -6.31
N LEU A 87 9.09 -14.65 -5.21
CA LEU A 87 9.61 -14.92 -3.87
C LEU A 87 9.22 -16.32 -3.40
N HIS A 88 10.18 -17.08 -2.91
CA HIS A 88 10.01 -18.46 -2.42
C HIS A 88 10.83 -18.66 -1.13
N PRO A 89 10.19 -18.82 0.04
CA PRO A 89 8.76 -18.73 0.28
C PRO A 89 8.26 -17.27 0.10
N VAL A 90 6.94 -17.12 -0.04
CA VAL A 90 6.33 -15.80 -0.11
C VAL A 90 6.56 -15.04 1.19
N THR A 91 6.33 -15.72 2.34
CA THR A 91 6.51 -15.15 3.68
C THR A 91 6.79 -16.30 4.65
N ARG A 92 7.66 -16.08 5.62
CA ARG A 92 7.90 -16.99 6.74
C ARG A 92 7.26 -16.42 7.99
N TYR A 93 6.43 -17.21 8.64
CA TYR A 93 5.67 -16.81 9.82
C TYR A 93 6.20 -17.49 11.07
N PHE A 94 6.27 -16.73 12.17
CA PHE A 94 6.76 -17.21 13.47
C PHE A 94 5.79 -16.78 14.58
N TRP A 95 5.58 -17.66 15.55
CA TRP A 95 4.78 -17.37 16.75
C TRP A 95 5.64 -17.46 17.99
N PRO A 96 5.22 -16.83 19.12
CA PRO A 96 6.01 -16.84 20.36
C PRO A 96 6.24 -18.23 20.97
N ASP A 97 5.40 -19.21 20.65
CA ASP A 97 5.53 -20.59 21.14
C ASP A 97 6.54 -21.41 20.34
N GLY A 98 7.22 -20.80 19.37
CA GLY A 98 8.20 -21.47 18.51
C GLY A 98 7.62 -22.07 17.24
N THR A 99 6.29 -22.04 17.07
CA THR A 99 5.67 -22.52 15.82
C THR A 99 6.12 -21.63 14.66
N ALA A 100 6.37 -22.25 13.50
CA ALA A 100 6.74 -21.54 12.28
C ALA A 100 6.17 -22.23 11.06
N ILE A 101 5.86 -21.47 10.01
CA ILE A 101 5.40 -22.02 8.73
C ILE A 101 5.83 -21.10 7.59
N ASP A 102 6.18 -21.70 6.46
CA ASP A 102 6.41 -20.97 5.20
C ASP A 102 5.13 -20.91 4.38
N ALA A 103 4.81 -19.72 3.89
CA ALA A 103 3.72 -19.55 2.94
C ALA A 103 4.23 -19.73 1.51
N TRP A 104 3.52 -20.52 0.74
CA TRP A 104 3.86 -20.86 -0.64
C TRP A 104 2.77 -20.39 -1.59
N MET A 105 3.17 -19.92 -2.77
CA MET A 105 2.24 -19.57 -3.85
C MET A 105 1.59 -20.83 -4.44
N ASP A 106 2.31 -21.94 -4.45
CA ASP A 106 1.78 -23.22 -4.91
C ASP A 106 0.78 -23.76 -3.88
N GLU A 107 -0.48 -23.95 -4.29
CA GLU A 107 -1.56 -24.39 -3.40
C GLU A 107 -1.28 -25.77 -2.78
N ALA A 108 -0.66 -26.68 -3.54
CA ALA A 108 -0.34 -28.02 -3.02
C ALA A 108 0.77 -27.94 -1.96
N ALA A 109 1.82 -27.14 -2.22
CA ALA A 109 2.89 -26.94 -1.26
C ALA A 109 2.36 -26.30 0.03
N MET A 110 1.50 -25.28 -0.09
CA MET A 110 0.89 -24.63 1.08
C MET A 110 -0.02 -25.61 1.86
N TYR A 111 -0.81 -26.43 1.14
CA TYR A 111 -1.64 -27.45 1.77
C TYR A 111 -0.79 -28.42 2.60
N GLU A 112 0.31 -28.92 2.03
CA GLU A 112 1.19 -29.86 2.74
C GLU A 112 1.91 -29.19 3.92
N ALA A 113 2.31 -27.92 3.78
CA ALA A 113 2.91 -27.17 4.89
C ALA A 113 1.92 -27.04 6.06
N ILE A 114 0.65 -26.69 5.76
CA ILE A 114 -0.40 -26.60 6.79
C ILE A 114 -0.68 -27.98 7.39
N ARG A 115 -0.78 -29.01 6.54
CA ARG A 115 -1.07 -30.38 7.00
C ARG A 115 0.01 -30.87 7.97
N GLY A 116 1.27 -30.60 7.65
CA GLY A 116 2.40 -30.99 8.48
C GLY A 116 2.51 -30.24 9.79
N THR A 117 2.10 -28.97 9.81
CA THR A 117 2.25 -28.11 10.99
C THR A 117 1.00 -28.12 11.89
N PHE A 118 -0.19 -28.10 11.30
CA PHE A 118 -1.46 -27.89 12.02
C PHE A 118 -2.47 -29.04 11.86
N GLY A 119 -2.18 -29.98 10.97
CA GLY A 119 -3.01 -31.17 10.77
C GLY A 119 -3.93 -31.10 9.55
N PRO A 120 -4.53 -32.25 9.21
CA PRO A 120 -5.32 -32.37 7.97
C PRO A 120 -6.61 -31.54 7.97
N GLU A 121 -7.26 -31.34 9.12
CA GLU A 121 -8.49 -30.58 9.21
C GLU A 121 -8.29 -29.11 8.79
N ASP A 122 -7.17 -28.51 9.25
CA ASP A 122 -6.81 -27.13 8.90
C ASP A 122 -6.32 -27.03 7.45
N ALA A 123 -5.65 -28.07 6.93
CA ALA A 123 -5.26 -28.11 5.52
C ALA A 123 -6.49 -28.14 4.60
N ASP A 124 -7.51 -28.92 4.95
CA ASP A 124 -8.78 -28.90 4.22
C ASP A 124 -9.52 -27.58 4.41
N GLY A 125 -9.40 -26.96 5.59
CA GLY A 125 -9.91 -25.63 5.87
C GLY A 125 -9.31 -24.61 4.92
N TYR A 126 -7.98 -24.70 4.68
CA TYR A 126 -7.27 -23.82 3.75
C TYR A 126 -7.84 -23.93 2.33
N ARG A 127 -8.06 -25.15 1.83
CA ARG A 127 -8.68 -25.32 0.50
C ARG A 127 -10.08 -24.72 0.42
N ARG A 128 -10.90 -24.90 1.47
CA ARG A 128 -12.24 -24.30 1.53
C ARG A 128 -12.18 -22.78 1.57
N PHE A 129 -11.25 -22.22 2.37
CA PHE A 129 -11.03 -20.79 2.49
C PHE A 129 -10.56 -20.18 1.16
N MET A 130 -9.61 -20.82 0.46
CA MET A 130 -9.12 -20.32 -0.81
C MET A 130 -10.22 -20.31 -1.90
N ARG A 131 -11.08 -21.34 -1.91
CA ARG A 131 -12.25 -21.34 -2.81
C ARG A 131 -13.22 -20.21 -2.50
N TYR A 132 -13.42 -19.93 -1.22
CA TYR A 132 -14.27 -18.81 -0.79
C TYR A 132 -13.63 -17.48 -1.21
N ALA A 133 -12.36 -17.27 -0.94
CA ALA A 133 -11.66 -16.02 -1.27
C ALA A 133 -11.56 -15.80 -2.80
N ARG A 134 -11.38 -16.89 -3.56
CA ARG A 134 -11.43 -16.85 -5.03
C ARG A 134 -12.80 -16.37 -5.52
N ARG A 135 -13.87 -16.93 -4.97
CA ARG A 135 -15.24 -16.53 -5.33
C ARG A 135 -15.48 -15.04 -5.05
N LEU A 136 -14.94 -14.54 -3.96
CA LEU A 136 -14.96 -13.10 -3.73
C LEU A 136 -14.29 -12.32 -4.86
N UNK A 137 -13.03 -12.65 -5.39
CA UNK A 137 -12.41 -12.18 -6.23
C UNK A 137 -13.03 -12.08 -7.26
N GLU A 138 -13.87 -13.12 -7.82
CA GLU A 138 -14.66 -13.20 -9.05
C GLU A 138 -15.84 -12.22 -9.07
N ILE A 139 -16.49 -12.06 -7.92
CA ILE A 139 -17.64 -11.15 -7.77
C ILE A 139 -17.17 -9.69 -7.67
N VAL A 140 -16.16 -9.42 -6.86
CA VAL A 140 -15.73 -8.05 -6.53
C VAL A 140 -14.75 -7.48 -7.56
N GLY A 141 -13.90 -8.32 -8.14
CA GLY A 141 -12.80 -7.88 -9.00
C GLY A 141 -13.27 -7.06 -10.21
N GLY A 142 -14.18 -7.62 -10.99
CA GLY A 142 -14.68 -6.97 -12.20
C GLY A 142 -15.35 -5.62 -11.94
N PRO A 143 -16.46 -5.62 -11.19
CA PRO A 143 -17.23 -4.38 -10.99
C PRO A 143 -16.57 -3.37 -10.05
N PHE A 144 -15.80 -3.82 -9.03
CA PHE A 144 -15.32 -2.91 -8.00
C PHE A 144 -13.86 -2.50 -8.15
N LEU A 145 -12.99 -3.37 -8.69
CA LEU A 145 -11.56 -3.02 -8.83
C LEU A 145 -11.25 -2.40 -10.19
N TYR A 146 -11.88 -2.90 -11.26
CA TYR A 146 -11.51 -2.56 -12.62
C TYR A 146 -12.45 -1.57 -13.32
N ARG A 147 -13.56 -1.19 -12.69
CA ARG A 147 -14.50 -0.20 -13.21
C ARG A 147 -14.46 1.07 -12.36
N HIS A 148 -15.24 2.08 -12.75
CA HIS A 148 -15.37 3.31 -11.98
C HIS A 148 -15.94 3.00 -10.60
N LYS A 149 -15.72 3.89 -9.64
CA LYS A 149 -16.32 3.76 -8.32
C LYS A 149 -17.81 3.41 -8.46
N PRO A 150 -18.23 2.28 -7.89
CA PRO A 150 -19.67 1.94 -7.93
C PRO A 150 -20.47 2.99 -7.15
N GLY A 151 -21.52 3.48 -7.76
CA GLY A 151 -22.47 4.34 -7.09
C GLY A 151 -23.46 3.50 -6.28
N TRP A 152 -24.28 4.16 -5.47
CA TRP A 152 -25.32 3.47 -4.71
C TRP A 152 -26.31 2.74 -5.65
N ARG A 153 -26.49 3.25 -6.87
CA ARG A 153 -27.33 2.60 -7.89
C ARG A 153 -26.73 1.29 -8.39
N ASP A 154 -25.42 1.25 -8.53
CA ASP A 154 -24.71 0.02 -8.94
C ASP A 154 -24.81 -1.04 -7.85
N LEU A 155 -24.72 -0.61 -6.58
CA LEU A 155 -24.91 -1.51 -5.44
C LEU A 155 -26.34 -2.06 -5.40
N LEU A 156 -27.35 -1.20 -5.66
CA LEU A 156 -28.74 -1.61 -5.73
C LEU A 156 -29.04 -2.48 -6.95
N SER A 157 -28.23 -2.37 -8.01
CA SER A 157 -28.39 -3.18 -9.22
C SER A 157 -27.79 -4.58 -9.10
N LEU A 158 -26.96 -4.81 -8.05
CA LEU A 158 -26.46 -6.16 -7.79
C LEU A 158 -27.62 -7.06 -7.38
N PRO A 159 -27.73 -8.26 -7.94
CA PRO A 159 -28.70 -9.22 -7.45
C PRO A 159 -28.52 -9.43 -5.95
N LEU A 160 -29.62 -9.52 -5.21
CA LEU A 160 -29.59 -9.74 -3.76
C LEU A 160 -28.71 -10.95 -3.40
N ALA A 161 -28.76 -11.97 -4.26
CA ALA A 161 -27.94 -13.17 -4.12
C ALA A 161 -26.44 -12.86 -4.16
N ASP A 162 -26.00 -11.87 -4.94
CA ASP A 162 -24.57 -11.51 -5.03
C ASP A 162 -24.16 -10.62 -3.85
N VAL A 163 -25.06 -9.76 -3.37
CA VAL A 163 -24.81 -8.97 -2.15
C VAL A 163 -24.56 -9.91 -0.95
N LEU A 164 -25.32 -11.01 -0.87
CA LEU A 164 -25.10 -12.01 0.18
C LEU A 164 -23.79 -12.78 -0.02
N LYS A 165 -23.39 -13.00 -1.28
CA LYS A 165 -22.16 -13.74 -1.61
C LYS A 165 -20.88 -12.96 -1.33
N ILE A 166 -20.91 -11.61 -1.32
CA ILE A 166 -19.71 -10.80 -1.03
C ILE A 166 -19.37 -10.73 0.46
N ASP A 167 -20.22 -11.33 1.31
CA ASP A 167 -19.95 -11.50 2.75
C ASP A 167 -19.64 -10.18 3.46
N ALA A 168 -20.43 -9.17 3.19
CA ALA A 168 -20.21 -7.83 3.76
C ALA A 168 -20.71 -7.71 5.21
N LEU A 169 -21.40 -8.74 5.74
CA LEU A 169 -22.02 -8.70 7.06
C LEU A 169 -21.11 -9.20 8.18
N ARG A 170 -20.29 -10.22 7.90
CA ARG A 170 -19.30 -10.73 8.86
C ARG A 170 -18.05 -9.88 8.82
N THR A 171 -17.25 -9.94 9.90
CA THR A 171 -15.89 -9.39 9.86
C THR A 171 -14.94 -10.41 9.20
N MET A 172 -13.75 -9.95 8.79
CA MET A 172 -12.70 -10.85 8.28
C MET A 172 -12.45 -11.98 9.28
N HIS A 173 -12.22 -11.64 10.54
CA HIS A 173 -11.96 -12.59 11.61
C HIS A 173 -13.08 -13.64 11.75
N GLN A 174 -14.35 -13.21 11.75
CA GLN A 174 -15.49 -14.12 11.85
C GLN A 174 -15.53 -15.13 10.69
N ALA A 175 -15.24 -14.66 9.48
CA ALA A 175 -15.22 -15.54 8.32
C ALA A 175 -14.04 -16.52 8.40
N ILE A 176 -12.83 -16.01 8.68
CA ILE A 176 -11.60 -16.82 8.77
C ILE A 176 -11.77 -17.92 9.83
N SER A 177 -12.26 -17.56 11.01
CA SER A 177 -12.46 -18.50 12.13
C SER A 177 -13.44 -19.63 11.79
N SER A 178 -14.30 -19.46 10.77
CA SER A 178 -15.19 -20.53 10.34
C SER A 178 -14.51 -21.61 9.47
N TYR A 179 -13.26 -21.35 9.05
CA TYR A 179 -12.52 -22.28 8.19
C TYR A 179 -11.39 -23.01 8.92
N PHE A 180 -10.83 -22.41 9.99
CA PHE A 180 -9.64 -22.95 10.65
C PHE A 180 -9.89 -23.23 12.12
N LYS A 181 -9.28 -24.34 12.62
CA LYS A 181 -9.27 -24.71 14.03
C LYS A 181 -8.08 -24.08 14.75
N SER A 182 -6.93 -24.04 14.07
CA SER A 182 -5.70 -23.49 14.62
C SER A 182 -5.82 -21.97 14.81
N PRO A 183 -5.62 -21.44 16.04
CA PRO A 183 -5.59 -19.99 16.25
C PRO A 183 -4.43 -19.33 15.50
N HIS A 184 -3.34 -20.06 15.26
CA HIS A 184 -2.20 -19.55 14.48
C HIS A 184 -2.62 -19.27 13.03
N LEU A 185 -3.36 -20.19 12.40
CA LEU A 185 -3.85 -19.97 11.04
C LEU A 185 -4.88 -18.84 10.98
N VAL A 186 -5.76 -18.76 11.97
CA VAL A 186 -6.70 -17.64 12.06
C VAL A 186 -5.91 -16.33 12.09
N GLN A 187 -4.90 -16.22 12.94
CA GLN A 187 -4.06 -15.02 13.07
C GLN A 187 -3.30 -14.73 11.76
N LEU A 188 -2.77 -15.78 11.10
CA LEU A 188 -2.06 -15.64 9.81
C LEU A 188 -2.97 -14.98 8.77
N PHE A 189 -4.21 -15.47 8.63
CA PHE A 189 -5.14 -14.93 7.64
C PHE A 189 -5.75 -13.60 8.08
N ASP A 190 -5.93 -13.36 9.38
CA ASP A 190 -6.35 -12.06 9.92
C ASP A 190 -5.37 -10.96 9.52
N ARG A 191 -4.06 -11.26 9.42
CA ARG A 191 -3.03 -10.28 9.06
C ARG A 191 -3.32 -9.59 7.73
N PHE A 192 -4.03 -10.22 6.81
CA PHE A 192 -4.30 -9.61 5.51
C PHE A 192 -5.13 -8.32 5.62
N ALA A 193 -5.81 -8.05 6.74
CA ALA A 193 -6.46 -6.77 7.00
C ALA A 193 -5.46 -5.60 7.03
N THR A 194 -4.22 -5.85 7.45
CA THR A 194 -3.19 -4.80 7.53
C THR A 194 -2.72 -4.33 6.15
N TYR A 195 -2.99 -5.09 5.07
CA TYR A 195 -2.66 -4.69 3.70
C TYR A 195 -3.41 -3.43 3.25
N ASN A 196 -4.52 -3.10 3.92
CA ASN A 196 -5.19 -1.82 3.70
C ASN A 196 -5.34 -1.02 5.01
N GLY A 197 -4.48 -1.34 5.98
CA GLY A 197 -4.37 -0.58 7.21
C GLY A 197 -5.58 -0.67 8.12
N SER A 198 -6.21 -1.85 8.20
CA SER A 198 -7.47 -2.05 8.92
C SER A 198 -7.34 -3.17 9.97
N SER A 199 -8.36 -3.29 10.82
CA SER A 199 -8.47 -4.34 11.83
C SER A 199 -9.29 -5.51 11.28
N PRO A 200 -8.82 -6.77 11.39
CA PRO A 200 -9.62 -7.93 10.96
C PRO A 200 -10.89 -8.12 11.80
N TYR A 201 -10.90 -7.55 13.00
CA TYR A 201 -12.03 -7.64 13.93
C TYR A 201 -13.16 -6.66 13.57
N ARG A 202 -12.90 -5.69 12.66
CA ARG A 202 -13.84 -4.65 12.26
C ARG A 202 -14.10 -4.63 10.74
N ALA A 203 -13.09 -4.92 9.96
CA ALA A 203 -13.17 -4.89 8.48
C ALA A 203 -14.09 -5.99 7.95
N PRO A 204 -14.89 -5.72 6.90
CA PRO A 204 -15.83 -6.72 6.37
C PRO A 204 -15.10 -7.89 5.71
N ALA A 205 -15.70 -9.07 5.80
CA ALA A 205 -15.14 -10.33 5.30
C ALA A 205 -14.88 -10.32 3.79
N THR A 206 -15.53 -9.44 3.03
CA THR A 206 -15.23 -9.21 1.62
C THR A 206 -13.73 -9.00 1.38
N LEU A 207 -13.01 -8.38 2.35
CA LEU A 207 -11.58 -8.11 2.21
C LEU A 207 -10.71 -9.36 2.30
N ASN A 208 -11.27 -10.54 2.61
CA ASN A 208 -10.54 -11.81 2.53
C ASN A 208 -10.06 -12.11 1.10
N VAL A 209 -10.58 -11.37 0.11
CA VAL A 209 -10.05 -11.39 -1.26
C VAL A 209 -8.54 -11.10 -1.30
N ILE A 210 -8.02 -10.30 -0.37
CA ILE A 210 -6.59 -9.93 -0.31
C ILE A 210 -5.72 -11.18 -0.13
N ALA A 211 -6.16 -12.12 0.71
CA ALA A 211 -5.43 -13.38 0.93
C ALA A 211 -5.31 -14.18 -0.38
N TYR A 212 -6.37 -14.25 -1.17
CA TYR A 212 -6.34 -14.93 -2.47
C TYR A 212 -5.38 -14.24 -3.44
N VAL A 213 -5.38 -12.92 -3.46
CA VAL A 213 -4.49 -12.14 -4.36
C VAL A 213 -3.01 -12.48 -4.07
N GLU A 214 -2.60 -12.52 -2.81
CA GLU A 214 -1.20 -12.83 -2.50
C GLU A 214 -0.90 -14.32 -2.66
N MET A 215 -1.72 -15.17 -2.07
CA MET A 215 -1.43 -16.61 -2.00
C MET A 215 -1.55 -17.31 -3.36
N ALA A 216 -2.48 -16.86 -4.22
CA ALA A 216 -2.72 -17.50 -5.52
C ALA A 216 -2.04 -16.80 -6.69
N GLN A 217 -1.76 -15.48 -6.58
CA GLN A 217 -1.16 -14.70 -7.68
C GLN A 217 0.32 -14.38 -7.42
N GLY A 218 0.79 -14.66 -6.21
CA GLY A 218 2.19 -14.56 -5.87
C GLY A 218 2.65 -13.18 -5.39
N ALA A 219 3.85 -13.20 -4.83
CA ALA A 219 4.58 -12.02 -4.41
C ALA A 219 5.88 -11.93 -5.21
N TRP A 220 6.22 -10.73 -5.64
CA TRP A 220 7.34 -10.47 -6.54
C TRP A 220 8.21 -9.36 -5.96
N TYR A 221 9.47 -9.38 -6.32
CA TYR A 221 10.40 -8.32 -5.93
C TYR A 221 11.19 -7.87 -7.16
N PRO A 222 11.26 -6.56 -7.44
CA PRO A 222 12.05 -6.08 -8.57
C PRO A 222 13.54 -6.11 -8.25
N LYS A 223 14.34 -6.63 -9.18
CA LYS A 223 15.79 -6.61 -9.06
C LYS A 223 16.27 -5.17 -8.97
N GLY A 224 17.15 -4.89 -8.02
CA GLY A 224 17.61 -3.52 -7.72
C GLY A 224 16.78 -2.82 -6.66
N GLY A 225 15.64 -3.39 -6.27
CA GLY A 225 14.79 -2.84 -5.21
C GLY A 225 13.47 -2.26 -5.71
N ILE A 226 12.59 -1.97 -4.77
CA ILE A 226 11.24 -1.46 -5.08
C ILE A 226 11.30 -0.10 -5.81
N PHE A 227 12.33 0.71 -5.57
CA PHE A 227 12.46 2.01 -6.23
C PHE A 227 12.63 1.88 -7.76
N GLU A 228 13.14 0.74 -8.26
CA GLU A 228 13.23 0.47 -9.70
C GLU A 228 11.85 0.52 -10.38
N PHE A 229 10.81 0.20 -9.61
CA PHE A 229 9.43 0.33 -10.06
C PHE A 229 9.09 1.79 -10.39
N ALA A 230 9.45 2.71 -9.48
CA ALA A 230 9.24 4.14 -9.70
C ALA A 230 10.03 4.64 -10.93
N ARG A 231 11.28 4.18 -11.06
CA ARG A 231 12.13 4.52 -12.22
C ARG A 231 11.53 4.02 -13.54
N ALA A 232 10.93 2.82 -13.53
CA ALA A 232 10.28 2.26 -14.71
C ALA A 232 9.08 3.11 -15.16
N TRP A 233 8.25 3.55 -14.18
CA TRP A 233 7.13 4.46 -14.46
C TRP A 233 7.60 5.82 -14.97
N GLU A 234 8.64 6.39 -14.36
CA GLU A 234 9.24 7.64 -14.79
C GLU A 234 9.79 7.53 -16.23
N ARG A 235 10.54 6.46 -16.50
CA ARG A 235 11.11 6.20 -17.85
C ARG A 235 9.99 6.13 -18.88
N LEU A 236 8.93 5.37 -18.61
CA LEU A 236 7.80 5.23 -19.55
C LEU A 236 7.09 6.58 -19.75
N ALA A 237 6.88 7.34 -18.68
CA ALA A 237 6.24 8.66 -18.75
C ALA A 237 7.08 9.59 -19.66
N ASN A 238 8.40 9.63 -19.46
CA ASN A 238 9.31 10.45 -20.26
C ASN A 238 9.30 10.03 -21.74
N GLU A 239 9.30 8.72 -22.04
CA GLU A 239 9.22 8.22 -23.42
C GLU A 239 7.93 8.64 -24.13
N LEU A 240 6.85 8.87 -23.37
CA LEU A 240 5.56 9.31 -23.90
C LEU A 240 5.44 10.85 -23.93
N GLY A 241 6.51 11.57 -23.59
CA GLY A 241 6.55 13.03 -23.66
C GLY A 241 5.95 13.74 -22.46
N VAL A 242 5.79 13.06 -21.32
CA VAL A 242 5.37 13.70 -20.08
C VAL A 242 6.51 14.55 -19.55
N GLU A 243 6.23 15.82 -19.20
CA GLU A 243 7.17 16.70 -18.52
C GLU A 243 7.05 16.47 -17.01
N ILE A 244 8.14 16.08 -16.34
CA ILE A 244 8.13 15.90 -14.89
C ILE A 244 9.02 16.96 -14.25
N ARG A 245 8.46 17.75 -13.33
CA ARG A 245 9.15 18.84 -12.63
C ARG A 245 9.30 18.47 -11.16
N TYR A 246 10.52 18.17 -10.76
CA TYR A 246 10.87 17.83 -9.38
C TYR A 246 11.20 19.11 -8.58
N GLY A 247 11.01 19.04 -7.26
CA GLY A 247 11.28 20.17 -6.36
C GLY A 247 10.28 21.30 -6.52
N GLU A 248 9.13 21.04 -7.16
CA GLU A 248 8.09 22.04 -7.41
C GLU A 248 6.79 21.68 -6.68
N PRO A 249 6.68 21.98 -5.38
CA PRO A 249 5.45 21.68 -4.64
C PRO A 249 4.26 22.51 -5.11
N ALA A 250 3.13 21.83 -5.32
CA ALA A 250 1.85 22.49 -5.59
C ALA A 250 1.35 23.17 -4.30
N GLN A 251 0.88 24.40 -4.40
CA GLN A 251 0.33 25.18 -3.31
C GLN A 251 -1.19 25.25 -3.36
N GLU A 252 -1.76 25.35 -4.58
CA GLU A 252 -3.20 25.53 -4.75
C GLU A 252 -3.67 24.97 -6.09
N ILE A 253 -4.85 24.37 -6.11
CA ILE A 253 -5.57 24.04 -7.35
C ILE A 253 -6.43 25.25 -7.71
N CYS A 254 -6.12 25.88 -8.83
CA CYS A 254 -6.85 27.05 -9.31
C CYS A 254 -8.22 26.62 -9.84
N VAL A 255 -9.28 27.28 -9.35
CA VAL A 255 -10.65 26.97 -9.75
C VAL A 255 -11.33 28.25 -10.28
N GLN A 256 -11.88 28.17 -11.50
CA GLN A 256 -12.61 29.27 -12.12
C GLN A 256 -13.93 28.72 -12.68
N SER A 257 -15.01 29.39 -12.39
CA SER A 257 -16.38 29.02 -12.85
C SER A 257 -16.73 27.56 -12.51
N GLY A 258 -16.28 27.06 -11.34
CA GLY A 258 -16.57 25.72 -10.87
C GLY A 258 -15.79 24.60 -11.55
N ALA A 259 -14.70 24.96 -12.25
CA ALA A 259 -13.82 23.97 -12.90
C ALA A 259 -12.36 24.23 -12.54
N ALA A 260 -11.58 23.19 -12.38
CA ALA A 260 -10.14 23.30 -12.20
C ALA A 260 -9.53 23.83 -13.51
N CYS A 261 -8.69 24.85 -13.42
CA CYS A 261 -8.09 25.52 -14.58
C CYS A 261 -6.56 25.65 -14.48
N GLY A 262 -5.95 25.05 -13.46
CA GLY A 262 -4.50 25.09 -13.31
C GLY A 262 -4.06 24.78 -11.90
N VAL A 263 -2.76 24.90 -11.69
CA VAL A 263 -2.10 24.66 -10.39
C VAL A 263 -1.13 25.81 -10.12
N ARG A 264 -1.24 26.41 -8.94
CA ARG A 264 -0.27 27.38 -8.44
C ARG A 264 0.80 26.62 -7.65
N LEU A 265 2.05 26.86 -8.00
CA LEU A 265 3.21 26.27 -7.32
C LEU A 265 3.63 27.15 -6.13
N ALA A 266 4.40 26.59 -5.20
CA ALA A 266 4.94 27.32 -4.05
C ALA A 266 5.86 28.48 -4.47
N SER A 267 6.47 28.39 -5.66
CA SER A 267 7.26 29.48 -6.25
C SER A 267 6.42 30.69 -6.68
N GLY A 268 5.08 30.57 -6.69
CA GLY A 268 4.16 31.55 -7.20
C GLY A 268 3.77 31.36 -8.67
N ALA A 269 4.50 30.53 -9.42
CA ALA A 269 4.19 30.26 -10.83
C ALA A 269 2.85 29.53 -10.94
N VAL A 270 2.10 29.83 -12.01
CA VAL A 270 0.81 29.20 -12.29
C VAL A 270 0.92 28.40 -13.59
N LEU A 271 0.63 27.12 -13.50
CA LEU A 271 0.53 26.23 -14.66
C LEU A 271 -0.94 26.13 -15.07
N SER A 272 -1.29 26.71 -16.21
CA SER A 272 -2.65 26.62 -16.75
C SER A 272 -2.92 25.20 -17.25
N ALA A 273 -4.14 24.70 -17.02
CA ALA A 273 -4.52 23.35 -17.42
C ALA A 273 -6.00 23.28 -17.79
N ASP A 274 -6.32 22.36 -18.71
CA ASP A 274 -7.70 22.03 -19.07
C ASP A 274 -8.29 21.00 -18.09
N ALA A 275 -7.43 20.31 -17.33
CA ALA A 275 -7.82 19.40 -16.23
C ALA A 275 -6.65 19.22 -15.27
N VAL A 276 -6.96 18.88 -14.01
CA VAL A 276 -5.98 18.62 -12.96
C VAL A 276 -6.23 17.20 -12.40
N VAL A 277 -5.16 16.41 -12.27
CA VAL A 277 -5.21 15.11 -11.58
C VAL A 277 -4.37 15.22 -10.30
N CYS A 278 -4.97 14.93 -9.16
CA CYS A 278 -4.33 15.06 -7.86
C CYS A 278 -3.95 13.66 -7.33
N ASN A 279 -2.64 13.40 -7.15
CA ASN A 279 -2.12 12.12 -6.65
C ASN A 279 -1.76 12.18 -5.16
N VAL A 280 -2.06 13.27 -4.47
CA VAL A 280 -1.81 13.34 -3.03
C VAL A 280 -3.00 12.78 -2.24
N ASP A 281 -2.84 12.62 -0.92
CA ASP A 281 -3.93 12.15 -0.06
C ASP A 281 -5.16 13.05 -0.23
N TYR A 282 -6.34 12.43 -0.36
CA TYR A 282 -7.60 13.14 -0.62
C TYR A 282 -7.93 14.17 0.46
N THR A 283 -7.80 13.78 1.74
CA THR A 283 -8.10 14.68 2.85
C THR A 283 -7.12 15.86 2.88
N TRP A 284 -5.83 15.54 2.69
CA TRP A 284 -4.78 16.57 2.62
C TRP A 284 -5.06 17.54 1.46
N ALA A 285 -5.41 17.02 0.28
CA ALA A 285 -5.72 17.86 -0.88
C ALA A 285 -6.90 18.81 -0.61
N GLN A 286 -7.97 18.29 0.01
CA GLN A 286 -9.15 19.09 0.34
C GLN A 286 -8.82 20.23 1.32
N HIS A 287 -7.95 19.97 2.29
CA HIS A 287 -7.60 20.97 3.30
C HIS A 287 -6.51 21.95 2.86
N THR A 288 -5.57 21.48 2.04
CA THR A 288 -4.37 22.25 1.71
C THR A 288 -4.42 22.87 0.31
N LEU A 289 -4.86 22.10 -0.70
CA LEU A 289 -4.85 22.58 -2.08
C LEU A 289 -6.16 23.28 -2.50
N LEU A 290 -7.23 23.16 -1.69
CA LEU A 290 -8.54 23.77 -1.97
C LEU A 290 -9.05 24.54 -0.74
N PRO A 291 -8.29 25.52 -0.21
CA PRO A 291 -8.60 26.12 1.10
C PRO A 291 -9.90 26.93 1.17
N ALA A 292 -10.39 27.44 0.04
CA ALA A 292 -11.56 28.31 0.02
C ALA A 292 -12.93 27.59 -0.07
N ARG A 293 -12.94 26.25 -0.05
CA ARG A 293 -14.16 25.52 -0.47
C ARG A 293 -14.82 24.62 0.58
N GLY A 294 -14.59 24.90 1.84
CA GLY A 294 -15.35 24.28 2.93
C GLY A 294 -15.21 22.75 3.10
N HIS A 295 -14.60 22.36 4.18
CA HIS A 295 -14.03 21.01 4.41
C HIS A 295 -14.93 20.06 5.20
N ARG A 296 -16.23 20.15 5.08
CA ARG A 296 -17.16 19.53 6.04
C ARG A 296 -17.18 17.99 6.14
N ARG A 297 -16.60 17.25 5.18
CA ARG A 297 -16.70 15.77 5.19
C ARG A 297 -15.40 14.99 5.11
N ALA A 298 -14.30 15.61 4.72
CA ALA A 298 -13.04 14.88 4.52
C ALA A 298 -12.41 14.42 5.84
N GLY A 299 -12.61 15.15 6.93
CA GLY A 299 -12.03 14.78 8.24
C GLY A 299 -12.84 13.80 9.08
N ALA A 300 -14.03 13.38 8.61
CA ALA A 300 -14.91 12.52 9.38
C ALA A 300 -14.63 11.02 9.21
N LEU A 301 -13.83 10.63 8.20
CA LEU A 301 -13.53 9.23 7.94
C LEU A 301 -12.31 8.79 8.76
N GLU A 302 -12.40 7.60 9.35
CA GLU A 302 -11.32 7.04 10.16
C GLU A 302 -10.09 6.78 9.27
N PRO A 303 -8.89 7.32 9.63
CA PRO A 303 -7.67 7.02 8.87
C PRO A 303 -7.26 5.56 9.06
N SER A 304 -6.54 5.03 8.08
CA SER A 304 -5.88 3.73 8.18
C SER A 304 -4.81 3.79 9.27
N CYS A 305 -4.27 2.65 9.65
CA CYS A 305 -3.08 2.66 10.50
C CYS A 305 -1.92 3.38 9.79
N SER A 306 -0.97 3.80 10.59
CA SER A 306 0.33 4.30 10.17
C SER A 306 1.37 3.20 10.41
N GLY A 307 2.65 3.55 10.36
CA GLY A 307 3.74 2.62 10.62
C GLY A 307 4.90 3.28 11.34
N PHE A 308 5.56 2.51 12.18
CA PHE A 308 6.86 2.85 12.74
C PHE A 308 7.87 1.91 12.08
N VAL A 309 8.88 2.49 11.40
CA VAL A 309 9.84 1.73 10.59
C VAL A 309 11.24 1.89 11.17
N MET A 310 11.96 0.77 11.25
CA MET A 310 13.39 0.78 11.57
C MET A 310 14.14 0.12 10.41
N LEU A 311 15.18 0.79 9.93
CA LEU A 311 16.07 0.28 8.89
C LEU A 311 17.41 0.01 9.56
N LEU A 312 17.76 -1.28 9.65
CA LEU A 312 18.97 -1.71 10.35
C LEU A 312 19.99 -2.28 9.35
N GLY A 313 21.24 -1.81 9.41
CA GLY A 313 22.37 -2.52 8.82
C GLY A 313 22.87 -3.52 9.84
N VAL A 314 22.80 -4.81 9.53
CA VAL A 314 23.06 -5.88 10.49
C VAL A 314 24.26 -6.71 10.07
N ARG A 315 25.22 -6.85 10.99
CA ARG A 315 26.37 -7.77 10.81
C ARG A 315 25.90 -9.20 11.00
N GLY A 316 26.30 -10.07 10.09
CA GLY A 316 25.97 -11.49 10.13
C GLY A 316 25.00 -11.88 9.03
N GLU A 317 24.86 -13.18 8.88
CA GLU A 317 23.91 -13.79 7.93
C GLU A 317 23.00 -14.72 8.73
N PHE A 318 21.70 -14.64 8.46
CA PHE A 318 20.69 -15.34 9.24
C PHE A 318 19.88 -16.27 8.31
N PRO A 319 20.41 -17.47 8.01
CA PRO A 319 19.79 -18.36 7.00
C PRO A 319 18.41 -18.89 7.38
N ARG A 320 18.03 -18.83 8.66
CA ARG A 320 16.68 -19.21 9.10
C ARG A 320 15.64 -18.16 8.77
N LEU A 321 16.06 -16.94 8.36
CA LEU A 321 15.16 -15.87 7.92
C LEU A 321 15.00 -15.89 6.41
N ALA A 322 13.80 -15.56 5.93
CA ALA A 322 13.47 -15.42 4.51
C ALA A 322 13.50 -13.94 4.11
N HIS A 323 13.15 -13.64 2.86
CA HIS A 323 12.99 -12.25 2.40
C HIS A 323 11.93 -11.53 3.24
N HIS A 324 10.75 -12.15 3.41
CA HIS A 324 9.67 -11.62 4.26
C HIS A 324 9.48 -12.53 5.46
N ASN A 325 9.46 -11.94 6.65
CA ASN A 325 9.26 -12.65 7.92
C ASN A 325 8.23 -11.89 8.76
N ILE A 326 7.32 -12.62 9.38
CA ILE A 326 6.33 -12.06 10.31
C ILE A 326 6.53 -12.74 11.66
N PHE A 327 6.76 -11.95 12.68
CA PHE A 327 6.82 -12.41 14.07
C PHE A 327 5.56 -11.91 14.77
N PHE A 328 4.62 -12.79 15.00
CA PHE A 328 3.32 -12.44 15.58
C PHE A 328 3.41 -12.09 17.07
N THR A 329 2.54 -11.18 17.49
CA THR A 329 2.22 -10.96 18.90
C THR A 329 1.43 -12.15 19.46
N ALA A 330 1.46 -12.34 20.76
CA ALA A 330 0.64 -13.35 21.45
C ALA A 330 -0.83 -12.95 21.53
N ASP A 331 -1.12 -11.64 21.62
CA ASP A 331 -2.49 -11.09 21.77
C ASP A 331 -2.82 -10.17 20.59
N TYR A 332 -3.28 -10.77 19.51
CA TYR A 332 -3.53 -10.03 18.27
C TYR A 332 -4.70 -9.03 18.39
N PRO A 333 -5.82 -9.36 19.04
CA PRO A 333 -6.88 -8.37 19.27
C PRO A 333 -6.37 -7.12 19.98
N ARG A 334 -5.52 -7.28 20.99
CA ARG A 334 -4.96 -6.18 21.76
C ARG A 334 -4.14 -5.22 20.90
N GLU A 335 -3.38 -5.75 19.94
CA GLU A 335 -2.62 -4.91 18.99
C GLU A 335 -3.55 -3.94 18.25
N PHE A 336 -4.69 -4.42 17.76
CA PHE A 336 -5.64 -3.58 17.01
C PHE A 336 -6.44 -2.65 17.93
N GLU A 337 -6.71 -3.06 19.17
CA GLU A 337 -7.29 -2.19 20.19
C GLU A 337 -6.36 -0.99 20.47
N ASP A 338 -5.07 -1.25 20.66
CA ASP A 338 -4.08 -0.19 20.88
C ASP A 338 -4.07 0.79 19.70
N ILE A 339 -4.06 0.29 18.45
CA ILE A 339 -3.96 1.11 17.25
C ILE A 339 -5.23 1.96 17.03
N PHE A 340 -6.42 1.36 17.07
CA PHE A 340 -7.66 2.00 16.61
C PHE A 340 -8.54 2.56 17.73
N GLU A 341 -8.50 1.96 18.93
CA GLU A 341 -9.33 2.41 20.07
C GLU A 341 -8.53 3.34 20.98
N ARG A 342 -7.41 2.84 21.50
CA ARG A 342 -6.56 3.60 22.41
C ARG A 342 -5.68 4.61 21.68
N ARG A 343 -5.37 4.37 20.42
CA ARG A 343 -4.56 5.23 19.53
C ARG A 343 -3.14 5.43 20.06
N ILE A 344 -2.56 4.37 20.60
CA ILE A 344 -1.19 4.35 21.11
C ILE A 344 -0.36 3.32 20.34
N ALA A 345 0.96 3.47 20.35
CA ALA A 345 1.85 2.47 19.78
C ALA A 345 1.67 1.15 20.55
N PRO A 346 1.45 0.01 19.87
CA PRO A 346 1.22 -1.26 20.55
C PRO A 346 2.39 -1.65 21.46
N SER A 347 2.09 -2.11 22.66
CA SER A 347 3.12 -2.56 23.60
C SER A 347 3.72 -3.92 23.21
N ASP A 348 2.95 -4.75 22.50
CA ASP A 348 3.43 -6.04 21.99
C ASP A 348 3.00 -6.19 20.52
N PRO A 349 3.64 -5.46 19.59
CA PRO A 349 3.25 -5.49 18.19
C PRO A 349 3.70 -6.74 17.47
N THR A 350 3.01 -7.07 16.39
CA THR A 350 3.53 -7.95 15.36
C THR A 350 4.68 -7.23 14.66
N LEU A 351 5.80 -7.93 14.46
CA LEU A 351 6.97 -7.37 13.76
C LEU A 351 7.04 -7.96 12.35
N TYR A 352 6.98 -7.09 11.35
CA TYR A 352 7.27 -7.47 9.96
C TYR A 352 8.74 -7.15 9.69
N LEU A 353 9.50 -8.16 9.29
CA LEU A 353 10.93 -8.03 8.97
C LEU A 353 11.14 -8.42 7.51
N CYS A 354 11.58 -7.44 6.70
CA CYS A 354 11.91 -7.65 5.30
C CYS A 354 13.43 -7.53 5.12
N ILE A 355 14.04 -8.51 4.44
CA ILE A 355 15.48 -8.59 4.22
C ILE A 355 15.73 -8.75 2.72
N THR A 356 15.82 -7.62 2.01
CA THR A 356 15.93 -7.67 0.56
C THR A 356 17.28 -8.21 0.06
N SER A 357 18.33 -8.16 0.90
CA SER A 357 19.62 -8.76 0.56
C SER A 357 19.55 -10.29 0.41
N LYS A 358 18.48 -10.93 0.88
CA LYS A 358 18.22 -12.37 0.61
C LYS A 358 17.91 -12.63 -0.86
N THR A 359 17.39 -11.63 -1.57
CA THR A 359 17.03 -11.73 -3.00
C THR A 359 18.03 -11.00 -3.88
N ASP A 360 18.54 -9.87 -3.40
CA ASP A 360 19.51 -9.04 -4.11
C ASP A 360 20.72 -8.77 -3.19
N PRO A 361 21.79 -9.60 -3.29
CA PRO A 361 22.93 -9.49 -2.37
C PRO A 361 23.64 -8.14 -2.36
N ASP A 362 23.47 -7.34 -3.41
CA ASP A 362 24.10 -6.00 -3.48
C ASP A 362 23.43 -5.00 -2.52
N HIS A 363 22.34 -5.37 -1.85
CA HIS A 363 21.64 -4.49 -0.90
C HIS A 363 22.32 -4.40 0.47
N ALA A 364 23.39 -5.17 0.71
CA ALA A 364 24.15 -5.11 1.96
C ALA A 364 25.63 -5.44 1.69
N PRO A 365 26.56 -4.94 2.52
CA PRO A 365 27.96 -5.38 2.44
C PRO A 365 28.09 -6.89 2.69
N LYS A 366 29.12 -7.50 2.15
CA LYS A 366 29.39 -8.95 2.34
C LYS A 366 29.43 -9.29 3.83
N GLY A 367 28.73 -10.36 4.20
CA GLY A 367 28.62 -10.80 5.60
C GLY A 367 27.64 -9.98 6.43
N CYS A 368 26.79 -9.18 5.77
CA CYS A 368 25.78 -8.36 6.44
C CYS A 368 24.41 -8.54 5.76
N GLU A 369 23.37 -8.07 6.44
CA GLU A 369 22.01 -8.04 5.91
C GLU A 369 21.38 -6.66 6.16
N ASN A 370 20.50 -6.24 5.25
CA ASN A 370 19.71 -5.02 5.38
C ASN A 370 18.32 -5.37 5.91
N TRP A 371 18.03 -5.00 7.14
CA TRP A 371 16.76 -5.32 7.78
C TRP A 371 15.83 -4.11 7.77
N PHE A 372 14.64 -4.28 7.18
CA PHE A 372 13.54 -3.33 7.25
C PHE A 372 12.51 -3.91 8.21
N ILE A 373 12.26 -3.22 9.32
CA ILE A 373 11.30 -3.65 10.34
C ILE A 373 10.13 -2.67 10.32
N LEU A 374 8.91 -3.19 10.18
CA LEU A 374 7.70 -2.38 10.26
C LEU A 374 6.83 -2.88 11.40
N VAL A 375 6.41 -1.93 12.21
CA VAL A 375 5.38 -2.11 13.24
C VAL A 375 4.18 -1.26 12.85
N ASN A 376 2.99 -1.84 12.84
CA ASN A 376 1.78 -1.05 12.63
C ASN A 376 1.59 -0.09 13.81
N ALA A 377 1.30 1.16 13.50
CA ALA A 377 1.18 2.23 14.48
C ALA A 377 -0.13 2.98 14.27
N PRO A 378 -0.65 3.65 15.31
CA PRO A 378 -1.85 4.46 15.13
C PRO A 378 -1.59 5.67 14.23
N ALA A 379 -2.62 6.15 13.56
CA ALA A 379 -2.56 7.46 12.91
C ALA A 379 -2.30 8.53 13.99
N LEU A 380 -1.63 9.61 13.62
CA LEU A 380 -1.26 10.67 14.55
C LEU A 380 -2.47 11.21 15.31
N SER A 381 -2.32 11.35 16.63
CA SER A 381 -3.34 11.87 17.54
C SER A 381 -2.65 12.40 18.79
N GLU A 382 -3.44 13.01 19.67
CA GLU A 382 -2.93 13.52 20.95
C GLU A 382 -2.65 12.39 21.96
N ALA A 383 -3.11 11.16 21.67
CA ALA A 383 -2.97 10.04 22.61
C ALA A 383 -1.54 9.47 22.67
N PHE A 384 -0.70 9.74 21.65
CA PHE A 384 0.68 9.22 21.63
C PHE A 384 1.59 10.23 20.94
N ASP A 385 2.56 10.73 21.68
CA ASP A 385 3.51 11.75 21.20
C ASP A 385 4.81 11.11 20.68
N TRP A 386 4.90 10.96 19.38
CA TRP A 386 6.10 10.39 18.72
C TRP A 386 7.34 11.27 18.91
N SER A 387 7.18 12.59 19.09
CA SER A 387 8.34 13.47 19.24
C SER A 387 9.16 13.15 20.51
N SER A 388 8.49 12.71 21.56
CA SER A 388 9.14 12.38 22.84
C SER A 388 9.35 10.88 23.04
N GLN A 389 8.59 10.02 22.35
CA GLN A 389 8.58 8.57 22.63
C GLN A 389 9.27 7.70 21.58
N ALA A 390 9.64 8.25 20.41
CA ALA A 390 10.20 7.45 19.32
C ALA A 390 11.46 6.67 19.73
N GLU A 391 12.38 7.30 20.49
CA GLU A 391 13.63 6.62 20.91
C GLU A 391 13.32 5.45 21.86
N ARG A 392 12.47 5.71 22.85
CA ARG A 392 12.07 4.67 23.80
C ARG A 392 11.37 3.51 23.09
N TYR A 393 10.50 3.84 22.13
CA TYR A 393 9.78 2.82 21.37
C TYR A 393 10.72 2.01 20.45
N ALA A 394 11.71 2.66 19.83
CA ALA A 394 12.74 1.96 19.05
C ALA A 394 13.51 0.95 19.91
N GLN A 395 13.90 1.36 21.12
CA GLN A 395 14.59 0.47 22.06
C GLN A 395 13.70 -0.72 22.44
N HIS A 396 12.42 -0.46 22.67
CA HIS A 396 11.43 -1.50 22.96
C HIS A 396 11.31 -2.49 21.79
N VAL A 397 11.19 -2.00 20.55
CA VAL A 397 11.10 -2.85 19.35
C VAL A 397 12.36 -3.70 19.19
N ARG A 398 13.57 -3.14 19.43
CA ARG A 398 14.82 -3.92 19.38
C ARG A 398 14.82 -5.07 20.39
N THR A 399 14.33 -4.80 21.61
CA THR A 399 14.22 -5.83 22.66
C THR A 399 13.24 -6.94 22.26
N LEU A 400 12.07 -6.55 21.73
CA LEU A 400 11.08 -7.52 21.25
C LEU A 400 11.61 -8.34 20.08
N LEU A 401 12.30 -7.71 19.15
CA LEU A 401 12.89 -8.40 18.00
C LEU A 401 13.87 -9.49 18.46
N ALA A 402 14.78 -9.15 19.38
CA ALA A 402 15.73 -10.11 19.92
C ALA A 402 15.01 -11.28 20.61
N ALA A 403 13.96 -10.98 21.38
CA ALA A 403 13.19 -12.03 22.06
C ALA A 403 12.45 -12.93 21.07
N ARG A 404 11.84 -12.34 20.02
CA ARG A 404 11.12 -13.10 19.00
C ARG A 404 12.07 -13.98 18.18
N LEU A 405 13.24 -13.46 17.84
CA LEU A 405 14.28 -14.23 17.15
C LEU A 405 14.75 -15.41 18.01
N ALA A 406 14.93 -15.18 19.31
CA ALA A 406 15.30 -16.26 20.24
C ALA A 406 14.23 -17.36 20.30
N CYS A 407 12.95 -17.00 20.32
CA CYS A 407 11.85 -17.97 20.24
C CYS A 407 11.90 -18.79 18.94
N ALA A 408 12.39 -18.22 17.86
CA ALA A 408 12.60 -18.90 16.58
C ALA A 408 13.93 -19.65 16.49
N GLY A 409 14.68 -19.72 17.61
CA GLY A 409 16.00 -20.39 17.65
C GLY A 409 17.10 -19.62 16.92
N ILE A 410 16.98 -18.30 16.84
CA ILE A 410 17.94 -17.42 16.16
C ILE A 410 18.60 -16.52 17.21
N THR A 411 19.92 -16.63 17.36
CA THR A 411 20.70 -15.79 18.27
C THR A 411 20.94 -14.42 17.62
N PHE A 412 20.53 -13.35 18.29
CA PHE A 412 20.70 -11.99 17.80
C PHE A 412 20.92 -11.04 18.99
N SER A 413 22.06 -10.38 19.01
CA SER A 413 22.40 -9.38 20.00
C SER A 413 22.38 -7.98 19.32
N PRO A 414 21.35 -7.17 19.55
CA PRO A 414 21.28 -5.86 18.89
C PRO A 414 22.52 -4.99 19.11
N SER A 415 23.07 -4.99 20.31
CA SER A 415 24.25 -4.15 20.65
C SER A 415 25.52 -4.55 19.89
N GLU A 416 25.59 -5.81 19.42
CA GLU A 416 26.76 -6.32 18.69
C GLU A 416 26.55 -6.33 17.18
N ALA A 417 25.32 -6.63 16.76
CA ALA A 417 25.01 -6.89 15.36
C ALA A 417 24.56 -5.65 14.60
N VAL A 418 23.88 -4.69 15.25
CA VAL A 418 23.38 -3.49 14.56
C VAL A 418 24.51 -2.48 14.34
N LEU A 419 24.86 -2.29 13.08
CA LEU A 419 25.93 -1.37 12.66
C LEU A 419 25.39 0.03 12.35
N LEU A 420 24.12 0.13 11.98
CA LEU A 420 23.52 1.36 11.46
C LEU A 420 22.02 1.29 11.64
N GLU A 421 21.41 2.40 12.02
CA GLU A 421 19.95 2.48 12.21
C GLU A 421 19.41 3.80 11.68
N HIS A 422 18.35 3.72 10.88
CA HIS A 422 17.50 4.85 10.50
C HIS A 422 16.07 4.54 10.93
N ARG A 423 15.28 5.57 11.18
CA ARG A 423 13.88 5.41 11.61
C ARG A 423 12.95 6.31 10.83
N LEU A 424 11.72 5.85 10.65
CA LEU A 424 10.63 6.65 10.10
C LEU A 424 9.42 6.48 11.03
N THR A 425 8.99 7.57 11.62
CA THR A 425 7.81 7.62 12.49
C THR A 425 6.58 8.02 11.69
N PRO A 426 5.36 7.89 12.23
CA PRO A 426 4.18 8.46 11.59
C PRO A 426 4.30 9.97 11.30
N MET A 427 5.07 10.72 12.09
CA MET A 427 5.33 12.14 11.84
C MET A 427 6.17 12.33 10.57
N ASP A 428 7.21 11.50 10.40
CA ASP A 428 8.07 11.54 9.21
C ASP A 428 7.26 11.19 7.95
N LEU A 429 6.38 10.19 8.06
CA LEU A 429 5.50 9.78 6.94
C LEU A 429 4.57 10.92 6.55
N GLN A 430 3.99 11.62 7.53
CA GLN A 430 3.12 12.79 7.25
C GLN A 430 3.91 13.93 6.61
N ALA A 431 5.06 14.27 7.18
CA ALA A 431 5.89 15.39 6.69
C ALA A 431 6.38 15.13 5.26
N THR A 432 6.86 13.90 5.01
CA THR A 432 7.44 13.55 3.70
C THR A 432 6.37 13.39 2.62
N TYR A 433 5.28 12.70 2.93
CA TYR A 433 4.32 12.24 1.91
C TYR A 433 2.96 12.95 1.95
N GLY A 434 2.68 13.75 2.99
CA GLY A 434 1.42 14.47 3.11
C GLY A 434 0.22 13.57 3.39
N GLY A 435 0.43 12.37 3.92
CA GLY A 435 -0.67 11.48 4.31
C GLY A 435 -1.43 12.06 5.51
N HIS A 436 -2.74 12.09 5.42
CA HIS A 436 -3.56 12.64 6.51
C HIS A 436 -3.26 11.88 7.81
N ARG A 437 -2.75 12.60 8.82
CA ARG A 437 -2.38 12.04 10.14
C ARG A 437 -1.38 10.89 10.05
N GLY A 438 -0.52 10.90 9.02
CA GLY A 438 0.50 9.87 8.81
C GLY A 438 -0.02 8.53 8.32
N ALA A 439 -1.29 8.43 7.98
CA ALA A 439 -1.90 7.18 7.49
C ALA A 439 -1.21 6.68 6.21
N ILE A 440 -0.94 5.37 6.17
CA ILE A 440 -0.23 4.75 5.04
C ILE A 440 -1.18 4.54 3.85
N TYR A 441 -2.43 4.14 4.11
CA TYR A 441 -3.39 3.70 3.09
C TYR A 441 -4.59 4.65 2.93
N GLY A 442 -4.50 5.87 3.48
CA GLY A 442 -5.61 6.82 3.47
C GLY A 442 -6.64 6.48 4.54
N PHE A 443 -7.81 6.01 4.14
CA PHE A 443 -8.88 5.64 5.08
C PHE A 443 -8.82 4.15 5.42
N SER A 444 -9.20 3.82 6.66
CA SER A 444 -9.37 2.43 7.08
C SER A 444 -10.58 1.80 6.36
N SER A 445 -10.65 0.48 6.36
CA SER A 445 -11.84 -0.25 5.92
C SER A 445 -12.57 -0.87 7.12
N ASN A 446 -12.44 -0.26 8.29
CA ASN A 446 -13.01 -0.77 9.55
C ASN A 446 -14.54 -0.66 9.62
N THR A 447 -15.16 0.03 8.67
CA THR A 447 -16.63 0.06 8.54
C THR A 447 -17.01 -0.28 7.10
N ARG A 448 -18.22 -0.78 6.91
CA ARG A 448 -18.77 -1.02 5.56
C ARG A 448 -18.73 0.26 4.73
N ALA A 449 -19.06 1.39 5.34
CA ALA A 449 -19.05 2.68 4.64
C ALA A 449 -17.65 3.00 4.11
N THR A 450 -16.62 2.90 4.94
CA THR A 450 -15.25 3.20 4.49
C THR A 450 -14.67 2.14 3.55
N ALA A 451 -15.10 0.88 3.70
CA ALA A 451 -14.64 -0.20 2.83
C ALA A 451 -15.17 -0.06 1.39
N PHE A 452 -16.45 0.37 1.23
CA PHE A 452 -17.11 0.38 -0.08
C PHE A 452 -17.38 1.78 -0.63
N MET A 453 -17.34 2.82 0.19
CA MET A 453 -17.76 4.18 -0.19
C MET A 453 -16.61 5.19 -0.11
N ARG A 454 -15.40 4.78 -0.46
CA ARG A 454 -14.26 5.70 -0.59
C ARG A 454 -14.58 6.81 -1.61
N PRO A 455 -13.98 8.01 -1.48
CA PRO A 455 -14.12 9.03 -2.53
C PRO A 455 -13.78 8.47 -3.91
N GLY A 456 -14.46 8.96 -4.93
CA GLY A 456 -14.21 8.53 -6.30
C GLY A 456 -13.03 9.24 -6.94
N ASN A 457 -12.73 8.84 -8.17
CA ASN A 457 -11.62 9.42 -8.93
C ASN A 457 -11.96 10.77 -9.59
N ARG A 458 -13.21 11.22 -9.53
CA ARG A 458 -13.66 12.53 -10.02
C ARG A 458 -14.17 13.34 -8.83
N ASP A 459 -13.82 14.63 -8.78
CA ASP A 459 -14.38 15.51 -7.75
C ASP A 459 -15.88 15.70 -7.99
N GLY A 460 -16.67 15.68 -6.92
CA GLY A 460 -18.12 15.79 -7.01
C GLY A 460 -18.64 17.22 -7.15
N ARG A 461 -17.79 18.24 -6.98
CA ARG A 461 -18.16 19.65 -6.96
C ARG A 461 -17.39 20.49 -7.96
N ILE A 462 -16.14 20.11 -8.23
CA ILE A 462 -15.24 20.86 -9.11
C ILE A 462 -15.05 20.03 -10.39
N ARG A 463 -15.55 20.56 -11.49
CA ARG A 463 -15.37 19.94 -12.80
C ARG A 463 -13.88 19.94 -13.18
N ARG A 464 -13.45 18.95 -13.96
CA ARG A 464 -12.07 18.86 -14.46
C ARG A 464 -11.02 18.63 -13.36
N LEU A 465 -11.47 18.20 -12.16
CA LEU A 465 -10.59 17.79 -11.06
C LEU A 465 -10.76 16.32 -10.79
N TYR A 466 -9.65 15.58 -10.78
CA TYR A 466 -9.62 14.12 -10.62
C TYR A 466 -8.61 13.72 -9.54
N TYR A 467 -8.78 12.52 -8.98
CA TYR A 467 -7.90 11.99 -7.92
C TYR A 467 -7.38 10.62 -8.32
N ALA A 468 -6.07 10.40 -8.10
CA ALA A 468 -5.37 9.16 -8.44
C ALA A 468 -4.47 8.77 -7.27
N SER A 469 -5.04 8.25 -6.17
CA SER A 469 -4.26 7.97 -4.95
C SER A 469 -4.84 6.80 -4.17
N GLY A 470 -4.12 6.37 -3.15
CA GLY A 470 -4.57 5.29 -2.26
C GLY A 470 -5.72 5.68 -1.33
N SER A 471 -6.01 6.97 -1.19
CA SER A 471 -7.11 7.45 -0.35
C SER A 471 -8.44 7.57 -1.11
N VAL A 472 -8.43 7.30 -2.43
CA VAL A 472 -9.66 7.26 -3.25
C VAL A 472 -9.83 5.86 -3.86
N HIS A 473 -10.93 5.65 -4.60
CA HIS A 473 -11.21 4.39 -5.28
C HIS A 473 -10.07 3.96 -6.22
N PRO A 474 -9.66 2.67 -6.26
CA PRO A 474 -10.18 1.56 -5.47
C PRO A 474 -9.55 1.38 -4.09
N GLY A 475 -8.50 2.11 -3.75
CA GLY A 475 -7.89 2.05 -2.43
C GLY A 475 -6.36 2.07 -2.47
N GLY A 476 -5.73 1.76 -1.33
CA GLY A 476 -4.29 1.78 -1.15
C GLY A 476 -3.61 0.48 -1.57
N GLY A 477 -2.31 0.56 -1.79
CA GLY A 477 -1.47 -0.52 -2.30
C GLY A 477 -1.04 -0.27 -3.73
N VAL A 478 0.15 -0.70 -4.11
CA VAL A 478 0.75 -0.36 -5.42
C VAL A 478 -0.17 -0.71 -6.60
N PRO A 479 -0.77 -1.92 -6.68
CA PRO A 479 -1.64 -2.23 -7.81
C PRO A 479 -2.91 -1.37 -7.81
N LEU A 480 -3.48 -1.09 -6.63
CA LEU A 480 -4.72 -0.31 -6.55
C LEU A 480 -4.49 1.15 -6.91
N VAL A 481 -3.34 1.74 -6.53
CA VAL A 481 -3.05 3.13 -6.94
C VAL A 481 -2.73 3.22 -8.44
N THR A 482 -2.17 2.15 -9.03
CA THR A 482 -2.00 2.06 -10.49
C THR A 482 -3.37 2.10 -11.18
N LEU A 483 -4.31 1.27 -10.70
CA LEU A 483 -5.69 1.28 -11.21
C LEU A 483 -6.38 2.62 -10.98
N SER A 484 -6.15 3.27 -9.82
CA SER A 484 -6.69 4.59 -9.51
C SER A 484 -6.22 5.63 -10.54
N GLY A 485 -4.92 5.58 -10.90
CA GLY A 485 -4.35 6.45 -11.95
C GLY A 485 -5.00 6.23 -13.31
N MET A 486 -5.13 4.96 -13.71
CA MET A 486 -5.77 4.61 -14.98
C MET A 486 -7.24 5.07 -15.02
N ALA A 487 -7.96 4.92 -13.89
CA ALA A 487 -9.38 5.31 -13.78
C ALA A 487 -9.55 6.83 -13.85
N ALA A 488 -8.70 7.58 -13.15
CA ALA A 488 -8.71 9.05 -13.18
C ALA A 488 -8.43 9.55 -14.61
N ALA A 489 -7.43 8.96 -15.26
CA ALA A 489 -7.06 9.30 -16.64
C ALA A 489 -8.20 9.03 -17.63
N ALA A 490 -8.87 7.88 -17.49
CA ALA A 490 -9.98 7.52 -18.37
C ALA A 490 -11.16 8.50 -18.23
N GLN A 491 -11.44 8.96 -17.00
CA GLN A 491 -12.50 9.94 -16.76
C GLN A 491 -12.11 11.32 -17.31
N ALA A 492 -10.86 11.73 -17.06
CA ALA A 492 -10.35 13.02 -17.57
C ALA A 492 -10.35 13.05 -19.11
N ALA A 493 -9.86 11.98 -19.73
CA ALA A 493 -9.82 11.86 -21.20
C ALA A 493 -11.23 11.96 -21.80
N ARG A 494 -12.20 11.26 -21.23
CA ARG A 494 -13.59 11.33 -21.68
C ARG A 494 -14.14 12.76 -21.64
N ASP A 495 -13.88 13.46 -20.52
CA ASP A 495 -14.37 14.87 -20.35
C ASP A 495 -13.63 15.85 -21.24
N LEU A 496 -12.42 15.51 -21.69
CA LEU A 496 -11.61 16.34 -22.61
C LEU A 496 -11.80 15.97 -24.09
N GLY A 497 -12.50 14.87 -24.37
CA GLY A 497 -12.72 14.41 -25.73
C GLY A 497 -11.47 13.76 -26.35
N LEU A 498 -10.63 13.09 -25.54
CA LEU A 498 -9.40 12.41 -25.96
C LEU A 498 -9.60 10.93 -26.20
#